data_f78850088ebebff084ca464ec08715de
#
_entry.id   f78850088ebebff084ca464ec08715de
#
_cell.length_a   1.000
_cell.length_b   1.000
_cell.length_c   1.000
_cell.angle_alpha   90.00
_cell.angle_beta   90.00
_cell.angle_gamma   90.00
#
_symmetry.space_group_name_H-M   'P 1'
#
loop_
_entity.id
_entity.type
_entity.pdbx_description
1 polymer ?
#
loop_
_entity_poly.entity_id
_entity_poly.type
_entity_poly.pdbx_seq_one_letter_code
_entity_poly.pdbx_strand_id
1 'polypeptide(L)'
;MQKGENVISFALAVVVVLIFVAAQREWSPASLKEVASSAKDFILTSTGIGGQVPDLEGYEKLKTYRLHSYRAALYRQSPASFIFAAGRFVIYNQDNQPAFKLETLEGSRDSWTTLYDFNGRHGIPTPGGRGRPEYTKSLTGNGVPDVVVGQYSGGDHCCTVATIIELGKEAVRVLGRIDGLDGLPFEGLEIRNIHKDKSWEYVGRHPYVTSCGAHPDTADVLSIYAFVNNQYTDQTDQYADYLTGVLHQNLTKWRQERSPSLGLLETLAAGFAQLGQKDEGKRFFAMNFSSFLPSLQQRGIDPNACLDDLQDLLDRLPSVQLETTAITSPTSSRK
;
A
#
# COMPACT_ATOMS: atom_id res chain seq x y z
N MET A 1 -42.27 10.89 -8.68
CA MET A 1 -42.35 10.30 -7.31
C MET A 1 -42.62 8.79 -7.26
N GLN A 2 -43.10 8.11 -8.30
CA GLN A 2 -43.41 6.66 -8.27
C GLN A 2 -42.22 5.69 -8.29
N LYS A 3 -41.01 6.12 -8.65
CA LYS A 3 -39.84 5.21 -8.70
C LYS A 3 -39.28 4.81 -7.31
N GLY A 4 -39.48 5.63 -6.28
CA GLY A 4 -38.95 5.34 -4.94
C GLY A 4 -39.75 4.29 -4.17
N GLU A 5 -41.06 4.25 -4.34
CA GLU A 5 -41.94 3.30 -3.64
C GLU A 5 -41.74 1.86 -4.08
N ASN A 6 -41.46 1.64 -5.36
CA ASN A 6 -41.19 0.30 -5.89
C ASN A 6 -39.86 -0.29 -5.39
N VAL A 7 -38.85 0.53 -5.15
CA VAL A 7 -37.53 0.07 -4.65
C VAL A 7 -37.64 -0.31 -3.18
N ILE A 8 -38.37 0.47 -2.37
CA ILE A 8 -38.59 0.17 -0.94
C ILE A 8 -39.38 -1.12 -0.78
N SER A 9 -40.45 -1.31 -1.58
CA SER A 9 -41.27 -2.53 -1.56
C SER A 9 -40.48 -3.76 -1.99
N PHE A 10 -39.60 -3.65 -2.98
CA PHE A 10 -38.75 -4.73 -3.42
C PHE A 10 -37.68 -5.08 -2.37
N ALA A 11 -37.05 -4.09 -1.76
CA ALA A 11 -36.07 -4.29 -0.68
C ALA A 11 -36.71 -4.94 0.54
N LEU A 12 -37.93 -4.54 0.93
CA LEU A 12 -38.66 -5.17 2.03
C LEU A 12 -39.01 -6.63 1.72
N ALA A 13 -39.43 -6.93 0.51
CA ALA A 13 -39.73 -8.30 0.06
C ALA A 13 -38.49 -9.20 0.13
N VAL A 14 -37.31 -8.70 -0.30
CA VAL A 14 -36.04 -9.43 -0.22
C VAL A 14 -35.66 -9.73 1.23
N VAL A 15 -35.82 -8.77 2.13
CA VAL A 15 -35.54 -8.95 3.58
C VAL A 15 -36.46 -9.99 4.19
N VAL A 16 -37.74 -9.95 3.88
CA VAL A 16 -38.73 -10.95 4.38
C VAL A 16 -38.39 -12.35 3.88
N VAL A 17 -38.01 -12.49 2.61
CA VAL A 17 -37.58 -13.78 2.04
C VAL A 17 -36.32 -14.30 2.72
N LEU A 18 -35.32 -13.43 2.94
CA LEU A 18 -34.06 -13.79 3.62
C LEU A 18 -34.31 -14.26 5.08
N ILE A 19 -35.20 -13.57 5.81
CA ILE A 19 -35.57 -13.95 7.17
C ILE A 19 -36.29 -15.31 7.15
N PHE A 20 -37.17 -15.54 6.17
CA PHE A 20 -37.92 -16.80 6.05
C PHE A 20 -36.97 -17.97 5.70
N VAL A 21 -36.03 -17.78 4.80
CA VAL A 21 -35.00 -18.78 4.46
C VAL A 21 -34.06 -19.05 5.64
N ALA A 22 -33.70 -18.01 6.39
CA ALA A 22 -32.88 -18.15 7.58
C ALA A 22 -33.59 -18.95 8.71
N ALA A 23 -34.88 -18.69 8.88
CA ALA A 23 -35.71 -19.43 9.86
C ALA A 23 -35.85 -20.92 9.50
N GLN A 24 -35.92 -21.26 8.21
CA GLN A 24 -35.98 -22.66 7.76
C GLN A 24 -34.66 -23.43 7.84
N ARG A 25 -33.50 -22.74 7.91
CA ARG A 25 -32.18 -23.36 7.89
C ARG A 25 -31.47 -23.40 9.24
N GLU A 26 -32.17 -23.14 10.35
CA GLU A 26 -31.58 -23.14 11.70
C GLU A 26 -30.29 -22.33 11.82
N TRP A 27 -30.26 -21.16 11.23
CA TRP A 27 -29.08 -20.30 11.27
C TRP A 27 -28.79 -19.83 12.70
N SER A 28 -27.49 -19.77 13.03
CA SER A 28 -27.07 -19.30 14.34
C SER A 28 -27.44 -17.82 14.55
N PRO A 29 -27.60 -17.35 15.80
CA PRO A 29 -27.86 -15.94 16.10
C PRO A 29 -26.79 -14.99 15.55
N ALA A 30 -25.54 -15.44 15.38
CA ALA A 30 -24.44 -14.69 14.77
C ALA A 30 -24.69 -14.50 13.27
N SER A 31 -25.09 -15.58 12.56
CA SER A 31 -25.40 -15.52 11.13
C SER A 31 -26.60 -14.62 10.83
N LEU A 32 -27.59 -14.61 11.72
CA LEU A 32 -28.75 -13.70 11.60
C LEU A 32 -28.38 -12.23 11.78
N LYS A 33 -27.47 -11.91 12.71
CA LYS A 33 -26.94 -10.55 12.87
C LYS A 33 -26.19 -10.08 11.65
N GLU A 34 -25.40 -10.95 11.04
CA GLU A 34 -24.64 -10.64 9.83
C GLU A 34 -25.54 -10.38 8.62
N VAL A 35 -26.59 -11.21 8.44
CA VAL A 35 -27.61 -11.03 7.40
C VAL A 35 -28.41 -9.75 7.63
N ALA A 36 -28.80 -9.46 8.87
CA ALA A 36 -29.53 -8.23 9.21
C ALA A 36 -28.68 -6.97 8.98
N SER A 37 -27.39 -7.01 9.33
CA SER A 37 -26.44 -5.94 9.02
C SER A 37 -26.30 -5.76 7.50
N SER A 38 -26.14 -6.85 6.74
CA SER A 38 -26.04 -6.84 5.29
C SER A 38 -27.29 -6.31 4.60
N ALA A 39 -28.48 -6.68 5.10
CA ALA A 39 -29.75 -6.18 4.59
C ALA A 39 -29.94 -4.69 4.89
N LYS A 40 -29.56 -4.23 6.10
CA LYS A 40 -29.57 -2.82 6.47
C LYS A 40 -28.66 -1.99 5.57
N ASP A 41 -27.46 -2.49 5.30
CA ASP A 41 -26.49 -1.81 4.43
C ASP A 41 -26.95 -1.81 2.97
N PHE A 42 -27.60 -2.87 2.50
CA PHE A 42 -28.21 -2.93 1.16
C PHE A 42 -29.38 -1.94 1.03
N ILE A 43 -30.26 -1.85 2.02
CA ILE A 43 -31.36 -0.89 2.03
C ILE A 43 -30.82 0.54 2.05
N LEU A 44 -29.84 0.86 2.92
CA LEU A 44 -29.23 2.17 3.00
C LEU A 44 -28.49 2.56 1.70
N THR A 45 -27.91 1.61 0.98
CA THR A 45 -27.25 1.84 -0.31
C THR A 45 -28.24 1.95 -1.46
N SER A 46 -29.30 1.16 -1.47
CA SER A 46 -30.28 1.12 -2.57
C SER A 46 -31.37 2.19 -2.45
N THR A 47 -31.71 2.65 -1.23
CA THR A 47 -32.73 3.67 -1.01
C THR A 47 -32.19 5.10 -1.01
N GLY A 48 -30.88 5.33 -1.09
CA GLY A 48 -30.29 6.66 -1.04
C GLY A 48 -30.48 7.40 0.30
N ILE A 49 -30.98 6.71 1.35
CA ILE A 49 -31.21 7.30 2.68
C ILE A 49 -29.91 7.65 3.43
N GLY A 50 -28.75 7.16 2.95
CA GLY A 50 -27.46 7.74 3.32
C GLY A 50 -27.14 8.87 2.36
N GLY A 51 -27.38 10.13 2.71
CA GLY A 51 -27.30 11.33 1.87
C GLY A 51 -26.27 11.22 0.74
N GLN A 52 -26.66 11.58 -0.46
CA GLN A 52 -25.78 11.50 -1.64
C GLN A 52 -24.57 12.39 -1.42
N VAL A 53 -23.38 11.87 -1.76
CA VAL A 53 -22.18 12.70 -1.82
C VAL A 53 -22.41 13.82 -2.85
N PRO A 54 -22.10 15.09 -2.53
CA PRO A 54 -22.34 16.22 -3.42
C PRO A 54 -21.73 16.04 -4.81
N ASP A 55 -22.35 16.62 -5.82
CA ASP A 55 -21.72 16.81 -7.10
C ASP A 55 -20.81 18.04 -7.03
N LEU A 56 -19.68 18.02 -7.71
CA LEU A 56 -18.77 19.15 -7.82
C LEU A 56 -18.91 19.79 -9.20
N GLU A 57 -19.08 21.11 -9.22
CA GLU A 57 -19.14 21.87 -10.48
C GLU A 57 -17.84 21.68 -11.28
N GLY A 58 -17.96 21.37 -12.55
CA GLY A 58 -16.83 21.10 -13.44
C GLY A 58 -16.20 19.69 -13.26
N TYR A 59 -16.82 18.81 -12.48
CA TYR A 59 -16.31 17.46 -12.26
C TYR A 59 -17.37 16.38 -12.45
N GLU A 60 -16.96 15.27 -13.03
CA GLU A 60 -17.71 14.01 -13.09
C GLU A 60 -17.36 13.14 -11.86
N LYS A 61 -18.37 12.68 -11.15
CA LYS A 61 -18.20 11.76 -10.03
C LYS A 61 -17.97 10.34 -10.54
N LEU A 62 -16.79 9.80 -10.31
CA LEU A 62 -16.40 8.47 -10.79
C LEU A 62 -16.80 7.35 -9.82
N LYS A 63 -16.55 7.55 -8.52
CA LYS A 63 -16.76 6.52 -7.50
C LYS A 63 -17.05 7.14 -6.15
N THR A 64 -17.86 6.47 -5.36
CA THR A 64 -18.13 6.82 -3.96
C THR A 64 -17.72 5.70 -3.02
N TYR A 65 -17.32 6.08 -1.80
CA TYR A 65 -16.88 5.17 -0.76
C TYR A 65 -17.60 5.50 0.55
N ARG A 66 -17.87 4.47 1.35
CA ARG A 66 -18.32 4.62 2.73
C ARG A 66 -17.13 4.38 3.64
N LEU A 67 -16.78 5.34 4.47
CA LEU A 67 -15.59 5.35 5.31
C LEU A 67 -16.02 5.56 6.76
N HIS A 68 -16.46 4.53 7.45
CA HIS A 68 -16.97 4.61 8.83
C HIS A 68 -18.09 5.67 8.96
N SER A 69 -17.85 6.77 9.69
CA SER A 69 -18.78 7.91 9.83
C SER A 69 -18.69 8.92 8.70
N TYR A 70 -17.75 8.76 7.77
CA TYR A 70 -17.50 9.63 6.63
C TYR A 70 -17.96 8.99 5.33
N ARG A 71 -18.04 9.80 4.31
CA ARG A 71 -18.19 9.39 2.90
C ARG A 71 -17.08 10.00 2.10
N ALA A 72 -16.68 9.34 1.03
CA ALA A 72 -15.73 9.94 0.11
C ALA A 72 -16.18 9.75 -1.33
N ALA A 73 -15.70 10.61 -2.19
CA ALA A 73 -15.86 10.45 -3.63
C ALA A 73 -14.59 10.79 -4.38
N LEU A 74 -14.41 10.08 -5.46
CA LEU A 74 -13.41 10.36 -6.47
C LEU A 74 -14.09 11.08 -7.63
N TYR A 75 -13.53 12.18 -8.04
CA TYR A 75 -14.02 13.03 -9.14
C TYR A 75 -12.94 13.18 -10.20
N ARG A 76 -13.37 13.36 -11.43
CA ARG A 76 -12.53 13.70 -12.57
C ARG A 76 -13.03 15.01 -13.18
N GLN A 77 -12.14 15.90 -13.60
CA GLN A 77 -12.50 17.16 -14.26
C GLN A 77 -13.30 16.90 -15.54
N SER A 78 -14.38 17.64 -15.73
CA SER A 78 -15.29 17.52 -16.89
C SER A 78 -15.41 18.87 -17.62
N PRO A 79 -15.44 18.91 -18.97
CA PRO A 79 -15.26 17.78 -19.84
C PRO A 79 -13.82 17.28 -19.80
N ALA A 80 -13.64 15.97 -19.73
CA ALA A 80 -12.34 15.36 -19.90
C ALA A 80 -11.91 15.56 -21.35
N SER A 81 -11.34 16.74 -21.65
CA SER A 81 -10.83 17.04 -22.99
C SER A 81 -9.67 16.13 -23.38
N PHE A 82 -9.07 15.48 -22.39
CA PHE A 82 -7.99 14.53 -22.56
C PHE A 82 -7.96 13.49 -21.44
N ILE A 83 -7.26 12.41 -21.70
CA ILE A 83 -6.96 11.23 -20.89
C ILE A 83 -6.29 11.59 -19.53
N PHE A 84 -5.86 12.85 -19.35
CA PHE A 84 -5.11 13.39 -18.20
C PHE A 84 -5.91 14.37 -17.34
N ALA A 85 -7.22 14.24 -17.28
CA ALA A 85 -8.02 15.17 -16.50
C ALA A 85 -7.61 15.12 -15.02
N ALA A 86 -7.22 16.28 -14.48
CA ALA A 86 -7.04 16.46 -13.05
C ALA A 86 -8.28 15.94 -12.29
N GLY A 87 -8.04 15.31 -11.18
CA GLY A 87 -9.12 14.74 -10.37
C GLY A 87 -9.03 15.20 -8.92
N ARG A 88 -10.05 14.86 -8.17
CA ARG A 88 -10.14 15.13 -6.73
C ARG A 88 -10.65 13.92 -5.97
N PHE A 89 -10.00 13.62 -4.87
CA PHE A 89 -10.54 12.74 -3.85
C PHE A 89 -11.02 13.62 -2.69
N VAL A 90 -12.30 13.52 -2.33
CA VAL A 90 -12.89 14.36 -1.29
C VAL A 90 -13.54 13.48 -0.24
N ILE A 91 -13.22 13.72 1.03
CA ILE A 91 -13.88 13.10 2.18
C ILE A 91 -14.90 14.11 2.72
N TYR A 92 -16.12 13.65 2.93
CA TYR A 92 -17.24 14.43 3.46
C TYR A 92 -17.66 13.93 4.83
N ASN A 93 -17.99 14.83 5.74
CA ASN A 93 -18.61 14.52 7.00
C ASN A 93 -20.09 14.10 6.83
N GLN A 94 -20.80 13.86 7.93
CA GLN A 94 -22.20 13.45 7.92
C GLN A 94 -23.13 14.53 7.33
N ASP A 95 -22.76 15.80 7.44
CA ASP A 95 -23.51 16.94 6.92
C ASP A 95 -23.21 17.27 5.46
N ASN A 96 -22.48 16.39 4.76
CA ASN A 96 -21.99 16.59 3.40
C ASN A 96 -21.04 17.77 3.21
N GLN A 97 -20.43 18.25 4.30
CA GLN A 97 -19.39 19.27 4.18
C GLN A 97 -18.04 18.58 3.91
N PRO A 98 -17.21 19.13 3.02
CA PRO A 98 -15.90 18.59 2.76
C PRO A 98 -15.01 18.72 4.01
N ALA A 99 -14.60 17.58 4.56
CA ALA A 99 -13.69 17.47 5.68
C ALA A 99 -12.22 17.37 5.24
N PHE A 100 -11.98 16.85 4.03
CA PHE A 100 -10.65 16.72 3.46
C PHE A 100 -10.71 16.69 1.92
N LYS A 101 -9.70 17.27 1.27
CA LYS A 101 -9.56 17.27 -0.19
C LYS A 101 -8.12 16.90 -0.55
N LEU A 102 -7.99 16.02 -1.52
CA LEU A 102 -6.73 15.64 -2.12
C LEU A 102 -6.86 15.80 -3.65
N GLU A 103 -6.05 16.66 -4.23
CA GLU A 103 -5.95 16.75 -5.68
C GLU A 103 -5.24 15.50 -6.19
N THR A 104 -5.70 14.92 -7.27
CA THR A 104 -5.00 13.79 -7.87
C THR A 104 -3.72 14.26 -8.52
N LEU A 105 -2.72 13.38 -8.54
CA LEU A 105 -1.49 13.70 -9.27
C LEU A 105 -1.83 13.94 -10.74
N GLU A 106 -1.36 15.06 -11.26
CA GLU A 106 -1.30 15.30 -12.70
C GLU A 106 -0.28 14.31 -13.27
N GLY A 107 -0.71 13.47 -14.18
CA GLY A 107 0.14 12.40 -14.62
C GLY A 107 -0.13 11.96 -16.04
N SER A 108 0.49 10.86 -16.38
CA SER A 108 0.37 10.21 -17.68
C SER A 108 -1.05 9.66 -17.91
N ARG A 109 -1.26 9.13 -19.10
CA ARG A 109 -2.52 8.53 -19.58
C ARG A 109 -3.13 7.52 -18.60
N ASP A 110 -2.29 6.88 -17.79
CA ASP A 110 -2.64 5.79 -16.90
C ASP A 110 -2.66 6.20 -15.42
N SER A 111 -2.64 7.51 -15.12
CA SER A 111 -2.72 7.99 -13.75
C SER A 111 -4.10 7.67 -13.13
N TRP A 112 -4.11 7.18 -11.91
CA TRP A 112 -5.32 6.86 -11.18
C TRP A 112 -5.17 6.97 -9.67
N THR A 113 -6.30 7.12 -8.99
CA THR A 113 -6.40 7.22 -7.53
C THR A 113 -7.32 6.14 -7.02
N THR A 114 -6.94 5.46 -5.96
CA THR A 114 -7.74 4.40 -5.35
C THR A 114 -7.56 4.37 -3.83
N LEU A 115 -8.46 3.68 -3.14
CA LEU A 115 -8.32 3.37 -1.72
C LEU A 115 -7.75 1.96 -1.53
N TYR A 116 -6.93 1.82 -0.50
CA TYR A 116 -6.44 0.53 -0.03
C TYR A 116 -7.60 -0.30 0.53
N ASP A 117 -7.69 -1.55 0.08
CA ASP A 117 -8.67 -2.52 0.59
C ASP A 117 -7.96 -3.48 1.55
N PHE A 118 -8.22 -3.34 2.84
CA PHE A 118 -7.60 -4.16 3.89
C PHE A 118 -8.00 -5.64 3.85
N ASN A 119 -9.08 -5.99 3.14
CA ASN A 119 -9.51 -7.38 2.90
C ASN A 119 -8.97 -7.93 1.57
N GLY A 120 -8.35 -7.08 0.73
CA GLY A 120 -7.72 -7.49 -0.52
C GLY A 120 -6.41 -8.24 -0.27
N ARG A 121 -6.05 -9.17 -1.17
CA ARG A 121 -4.67 -9.66 -1.22
C ARG A 121 -3.76 -8.51 -1.66
N HIS A 122 -2.76 -8.18 -0.85
CA HIS A 122 -1.85 -7.05 -1.07
C HIS A 122 -2.54 -5.69 -1.19
N GLY A 123 -3.74 -5.50 -0.61
CA GLY A 123 -4.49 -4.26 -0.66
C GLY A 123 -5.10 -3.90 -2.02
N ILE A 124 -4.96 -4.74 -3.02
CA ILE A 124 -5.57 -4.56 -4.33
C ILE A 124 -7.00 -5.11 -4.29
N PRO A 125 -8.03 -4.33 -4.71
CA PRO A 125 -9.37 -4.86 -4.90
C PRO A 125 -9.30 -6.00 -5.91
N THR A 126 -9.44 -7.24 -5.46
CA THR A 126 -9.46 -8.40 -6.37
C THR A 126 -10.84 -8.47 -7.02
N PRO A 127 -10.96 -8.32 -8.34
CA PRO A 127 -12.22 -8.60 -9.01
C PRO A 127 -12.65 -10.04 -8.70
N GLY A 128 -13.75 -10.23 -8.01
CA GLY A 128 -14.23 -11.55 -7.60
C GLY A 128 -13.71 -12.05 -6.25
N GLY A 129 -13.02 -11.23 -5.45
CA GLY A 129 -12.64 -11.54 -4.07
C GLY A 129 -13.88 -11.85 -3.22
N ARG A 130 -13.83 -12.93 -2.43
CA ARG A 130 -14.92 -13.29 -1.51
C ARG A 130 -14.84 -12.35 -0.29
N GLY A 131 -15.64 -11.29 -0.29
CA GLY A 131 -15.74 -10.36 0.81
C GLY A 131 -16.12 -8.95 0.34
N ARG A 132 -16.65 -8.13 1.25
CA ARG A 132 -16.83 -6.70 0.99
C ARG A 132 -15.49 -6.01 1.18
N PRO A 133 -15.14 -5.01 0.32
CA PRO A 133 -13.94 -4.22 0.52
C PRO A 133 -14.00 -3.51 1.88
N GLU A 134 -12.91 -3.57 2.63
CA GLU A 134 -12.71 -2.83 3.88
C GLU A 134 -11.71 -1.71 3.64
N TYR A 135 -12.18 -0.47 3.59
CA TYR A 135 -11.35 0.70 3.29
C TYR A 135 -10.87 1.44 4.55
N THR A 136 -11.30 1.01 5.75
CA THR A 136 -10.95 1.67 7.01
C THR A 136 -10.46 0.68 8.04
N LYS A 137 -9.36 1.00 8.72
CA LYS A 137 -8.79 0.20 9.79
C LYS A 137 -8.03 1.12 10.78
N SER A 138 -8.06 0.82 12.07
CA SER A 138 -7.20 1.54 13.03
C SER A 138 -5.78 0.99 12.94
N LEU A 139 -4.91 1.73 12.27
CA LEU A 139 -3.52 1.33 12.01
C LEU A 139 -2.56 1.90 13.05
N THR A 140 -2.91 3.02 13.66
CA THR A 140 -2.14 3.65 14.73
C THR A 140 -2.35 3.00 16.11
N GLY A 141 -3.31 2.09 16.22
CA GLY A 141 -3.67 1.44 17.49
C GLY A 141 -4.47 2.29 18.47
N ASN A 142 -4.85 3.51 18.10
CA ASN A 142 -5.63 4.43 18.92
C ASN A 142 -7.14 4.19 18.87
N GLY A 143 -7.61 3.24 18.05
CA GLY A 143 -9.02 2.92 17.84
C GLY A 143 -9.75 3.86 16.86
N VAL A 144 -9.07 4.88 16.34
CA VAL A 144 -9.61 5.76 15.27
C VAL A 144 -9.36 5.11 13.92
N PRO A 145 -10.36 5.10 13.02
CA PRO A 145 -10.17 4.50 11.69
C PRO A 145 -9.24 5.35 10.82
N ASP A 146 -8.34 4.67 10.10
CA ASP A 146 -7.48 5.24 9.08
C ASP A 146 -7.89 4.75 7.70
N VAL A 147 -7.61 5.54 6.67
CA VAL A 147 -7.69 5.16 5.26
C VAL A 147 -6.37 5.43 4.57
N VAL A 148 -6.05 4.64 3.56
CA VAL A 148 -4.88 4.86 2.71
C VAL A 148 -5.34 5.13 1.29
N VAL A 149 -4.95 6.28 0.77
CA VAL A 149 -5.23 6.73 -0.59
C VAL A 149 -3.96 6.55 -1.42
N GLY A 150 -4.00 5.66 -2.39
CA GLY A 150 -2.93 5.49 -3.35
C GLY A 150 -3.18 6.31 -4.60
N GLN A 151 -2.17 7.03 -5.04
CA GLN A 151 -2.17 7.82 -6.26
C GLN A 151 -1.01 7.37 -7.15
N TYR A 152 -1.32 6.96 -8.36
CA TYR A 152 -0.34 6.56 -9.36
C TYR A 152 -0.18 7.65 -10.39
N SER A 153 1.04 8.10 -10.64
CA SER A 153 1.32 9.19 -11.58
C SER A 153 1.26 8.75 -13.05
N GLY A 154 1.22 7.43 -13.29
CA GLY A 154 1.40 6.85 -14.61
C GLY A 154 2.88 6.77 -15.00
N GLY A 155 3.21 5.79 -15.81
CA GLY A 155 4.58 5.47 -16.21
C GLY A 155 4.85 3.98 -15.98
N ASP A 156 5.84 3.43 -16.67
CA ASP A 156 6.02 1.98 -16.65
C ASP A 156 6.57 1.46 -15.30
N HIS A 157 7.14 2.34 -14.43
CA HIS A 157 8.00 1.85 -13.33
C HIS A 157 8.02 2.69 -12.05
N CYS A 158 7.35 3.80 -12.01
CA CYS A 158 7.11 4.59 -10.81
C CYS A 158 5.99 5.60 -11.14
N CYS A 159 5.42 6.24 -10.31
CA CYS A 159 5.59 6.40 -8.90
C CYS A 159 4.23 6.40 -8.25
N THR A 160 4.02 5.52 -7.34
CA THR A 160 2.85 5.55 -6.48
C THR A 160 3.16 6.38 -5.25
N VAL A 161 2.19 7.18 -4.87
CA VAL A 161 2.18 7.92 -3.60
C VAL A 161 1.06 7.37 -2.73
N ALA A 162 1.36 7.00 -1.51
CA ALA A 162 0.37 6.60 -0.53
C ALA A 162 0.18 7.71 0.50
N THR A 163 -1.05 8.20 0.65
CA THR A 163 -1.42 9.17 1.69
C THR A 163 -2.24 8.49 2.76
N ILE A 164 -1.77 8.53 3.99
CA ILE A 164 -2.39 7.91 5.17
C ILE A 164 -3.20 8.98 5.88
N ILE A 165 -4.48 8.71 6.11
CA ILE A 165 -5.44 9.71 6.60
C ILE A 165 -6.22 9.10 7.76
N GLU A 166 -6.19 9.76 8.92
CA GLU A 166 -7.02 9.42 10.08
C GLU A 166 -8.40 10.08 9.96
N LEU A 167 -9.44 9.31 10.23
CA LEU A 167 -10.83 9.74 10.22
C LEU A 167 -11.31 10.04 11.64
N GLY A 168 -10.71 11.04 12.28
CA GLY A 168 -11.06 11.44 13.64
C GLY A 168 -12.49 11.96 13.75
N LYS A 169 -13.08 11.90 14.94
CA LYS A 169 -14.47 12.35 15.18
C LYS A 169 -14.68 13.84 14.88
N GLU A 170 -13.69 14.65 15.19
CA GLU A 170 -13.75 16.13 15.06
C GLU A 170 -13.07 16.62 13.79
N ALA A 171 -12.03 15.92 13.33
CA ALA A 171 -11.24 16.33 12.18
C ALA A 171 -10.64 15.13 11.46
N VAL A 172 -10.46 15.30 10.16
CA VAL A 172 -9.67 14.41 9.30
C VAL A 172 -8.24 14.93 9.26
N ARG A 173 -7.25 14.05 9.48
CA ARG A 173 -5.83 14.42 9.54
C ARG A 173 -5.00 13.55 8.61
N VAL A 174 -4.02 14.14 7.94
CA VAL A 174 -2.98 13.38 7.25
C VAL A 174 -1.95 12.93 8.30
N LEU A 175 -1.74 11.63 8.39
CA LEU A 175 -0.77 11.03 9.30
C LEU A 175 0.58 10.79 8.63
N GLY A 176 0.61 10.72 7.31
CA GLY A 176 1.84 10.51 6.57
C GLY A 176 1.61 10.45 5.07
N ARG A 177 2.71 10.59 4.35
CA ARG A 177 2.77 10.43 2.90
C ARG A 177 4.03 9.66 2.55
N ILE A 178 3.89 8.62 1.74
CA ILE A 178 4.97 7.77 1.27
C ILE A 178 5.04 7.95 -0.23
N ASP A 179 6.12 8.53 -0.71
CA ASP A 179 6.34 8.82 -2.13
C ASP A 179 7.27 7.77 -2.77
N GLY A 180 7.23 7.66 -4.09
CA GLY A 180 8.20 6.89 -4.86
C GLY A 180 8.09 5.37 -4.73
N LEU A 181 6.89 4.86 -4.40
CA LEU A 181 6.64 3.43 -4.31
C LEU A 181 6.63 2.79 -5.71
N ASP A 182 7.10 1.54 -5.78
CA ASP A 182 7.12 0.77 -7.02
C ASP A 182 5.72 0.40 -7.51
N GLY A 183 5.57 0.39 -8.82
CA GLY A 183 4.44 -0.19 -9.52
C GLY A 183 3.11 0.50 -9.28
N LEU A 184 2.07 -0.29 -9.48
CA LEU A 184 0.69 0.14 -9.29
C LEU A 184 0.40 0.43 -7.82
N PRO A 185 -0.58 1.30 -7.52
CA PRO A 185 -0.96 1.58 -6.15
C PRO A 185 -1.10 0.31 -5.32
N PHE A 186 -0.36 0.24 -4.22
CA PHE A 186 -0.31 -0.85 -3.25
C PHE A 186 0.47 -2.13 -3.66
N GLU A 187 1.02 -2.23 -4.85
CA GLU A 187 1.95 -3.32 -5.18
C GLU A 187 3.27 -3.15 -4.44
N GLY A 188 3.77 -1.91 -4.37
CA GLY A 188 4.97 -1.56 -3.63
C GLY A 188 4.75 -1.23 -2.15
N LEU A 189 3.53 -1.37 -1.61
CA LEU A 189 3.21 -1.04 -0.22
C LEU A 189 2.56 -2.22 0.49
N GLU A 190 3.18 -2.69 1.55
CA GLU A 190 2.62 -3.69 2.44
C GLU A 190 2.30 -3.06 3.80
N ILE A 191 1.21 -3.49 4.44
CA ILE A 191 0.86 -3.08 5.80
C ILE A 191 1.06 -4.28 6.70
N ARG A 192 1.95 -4.16 7.69
CA ARG A 192 2.34 -5.24 8.57
C ARG A 192 2.34 -4.81 10.03
N ASN A 193 2.03 -5.71 10.92
CA ASN A 193 2.26 -5.54 12.34
C ASN A 193 3.57 -6.26 12.70
N ILE A 194 4.71 -5.60 12.48
CA ILE A 194 6.05 -6.19 12.63
C ILE A 194 6.36 -6.41 14.11
N HIS A 195 6.06 -5.44 14.95
CA HIS A 195 6.30 -5.51 16.40
C HIS A 195 5.23 -6.29 17.17
N LYS A 196 4.13 -6.70 16.50
CA LYS A 196 3.00 -7.41 17.11
C LYS A 196 2.37 -6.63 18.28
N ASP A 197 2.35 -5.32 18.16
CA ASP A 197 1.70 -4.40 19.07
C ASP A 197 0.37 -3.87 18.49
N LYS A 198 -0.10 -2.70 18.96
CA LYS A 198 -1.36 -2.10 18.50
C LYS A 198 -1.21 -1.31 17.20
N SER A 199 0.00 -0.85 16.90
CA SER A 199 0.31 -0.10 15.69
C SER A 199 0.73 -1.00 14.53
N TRP A 200 0.56 -0.52 13.32
CA TRP A 200 0.93 -1.22 12.10
C TRP A 200 1.93 -0.37 11.34
N GLU A 201 2.93 -1.03 10.79
CA GLU A 201 3.94 -0.42 9.95
C GLU A 201 3.55 -0.51 8.48
N TYR A 202 4.02 0.47 7.71
CA TYR A 202 4.00 0.44 6.26
C TYR A 202 5.38 0.07 5.74
N VAL A 203 5.45 -1.00 4.98
CA VAL A 203 6.67 -1.45 4.30
C VAL A 203 6.57 -1.04 2.84
N GLY A 204 7.31 -0.02 2.47
CA GLY A 204 7.40 0.48 1.10
C GLY A 204 8.53 -0.19 0.34
N ARG A 205 8.30 -0.54 -0.93
CA ARG A 205 9.32 -0.95 -1.89
C ARG A 205 9.58 0.21 -2.83
N HIS A 206 10.81 0.63 -2.90
CA HIS A 206 11.26 1.71 -3.77
C HIS A 206 12.14 1.13 -4.87
N PRO A 207 11.74 1.23 -6.14
CA PRO A 207 12.57 0.77 -7.22
C PRO A 207 13.73 1.73 -7.38
N TYR A 208 14.92 1.20 -7.45
CA TYR A 208 16.10 1.98 -7.83
C TYR A 208 16.52 1.61 -9.25
N VAL A 209 16.24 2.52 -10.17
CA VAL A 209 16.61 2.32 -11.58
C VAL A 209 18.09 2.61 -11.73
N THR A 210 18.84 1.58 -12.10
CA THR A 210 20.26 1.68 -12.45
C THR A 210 20.45 1.68 -13.96
N SER A 211 21.64 2.07 -14.44
CA SER A 211 22.04 1.88 -15.84
C SER A 211 22.19 0.41 -16.23
N CYS A 212 22.05 -0.51 -15.28
CA CYS A 212 22.20 -1.95 -15.50
C CYS A 212 21.08 -2.59 -16.31
N GLY A 213 19.92 -1.99 -16.33
CA GLY A 213 18.81 -2.64 -17.03
C GLY A 213 17.52 -1.87 -17.04
N ALA A 214 16.60 -2.41 -17.86
CA ALA A 214 15.21 -2.03 -17.79
C ALA A 214 14.54 -2.75 -16.63
N HIS A 215 13.54 -2.14 -16.05
CA HIS A 215 12.54 -2.85 -15.24
C HIS A 215 12.10 -4.15 -15.95
N PRO A 216 12.18 -5.30 -15.41
CA PRO A 216 12.11 -5.72 -14.02
C PRO A 216 13.47 -5.96 -13.33
N ASP A 217 14.55 -5.45 -13.89
CA ASP A 217 15.92 -5.65 -13.39
C ASP A 217 16.35 -4.51 -12.43
N THR A 218 15.43 -3.92 -11.68
CA THR A 218 15.72 -2.87 -10.72
C THR A 218 15.89 -3.42 -9.31
N ALA A 219 16.73 -2.75 -8.50
CA ALA A 219 16.83 -3.06 -7.09
C ALA A 219 15.57 -2.64 -6.34
N ASP A 220 15.05 -3.52 -5.50
CA ASP A 220 14.02 -3.21 -4.51
C ASP A 220 14.68 -2.76 -3.20
N VAL A 221 14.55 -1.50 -2.86
CA VAL A 221 14.98 -0.94 -1.59
C VAL A 221 13.78 -0.82 -0.67
N LEU A 222 13.89 -1.34 0.54
CA LEU A 222 12.80 -1.28 1.52
C LEU A 222 12.90 -0.02 2.37
N SER A 223 11.74 0.58 2.64
CA SER A 223 11.57 1.59 3.69
C SER A 223 10.44 1.19 4.61
N ILE A 224 10.63 1.37 5.91
CA ILE A 224 9.64 1.00 6.92
C ILE A 224 9.20 2.27 7.63
N TYR A 225 7.92 2.58 7.50
CA TYR A 225 7.30 3.75 8.11
C TYR A 225 6.50 3.31 9.33
N ALA A 226 6.86 3.82 10.49
CA ALA A 226 6.17 3.58 11.75
C ALA A 226 5.50 4.85 12.27
N PHE A 227 4.47 4.66 13.09
CA PHE A 227 3.72 5.77 13.71
C PHE A 227 4.47 6.30 14.93
N VAL A 228 5.13 7.44 14.75
CA VAL A 228 5.93 8.11 15.79
C VAL A 228 5.53 9.59 15.85
N ASN A 229 5.35 10.13 17.04
CA ASN A 229 4.99 11.54 17.24
C ASN A 229 3.76 12.00 16.43
N ASN A 230 2.71 11.17 16.39
CA ASN A 230 1.46 11.42 15.66
C ASN A 230 1.60 11.47 14.12
N GLN A 231 2.66 10.92 13.56
CA GLN A 231 2.88 10.83 12.11
C GLN A 231 3.56 9.51 11.75
N TYR A 232 3.34 9.06 10.52
CA TYR A 232 4.13 7.99 9.92
C TYR A 232 5.41 8.60 9.35
N THR A 233 6.55 8.14 9.86
CA THR A 233 7.88 8.58 9.44
C THR A 233 8.75 7.37 9.13
N ASP A 234 9.72 7.54 8.25
CA ASP A 234 10.70 6.49 7.96
C ASP A 234 11.49 6.17 9.23
N GLN A 235 11.44 4.91 9.61
CA GLN A 235 12.10 4.33 10.78
C GLN A 235 12.86 3.05 10.39
N THR A 236 13.23 2.93 9.12
CA THR A 236 13.86 1.73 8.56
C THR A 236 15.05 1.23 9.37
N ASP A 237 15.81 2.16 9.93
CA ASP A 237 16.98 1.89 10.77
C ASP A 237 16.67 1.19 12.11
N GLN A 238 15.40 1.22 12.56
CA GLN A 238 14.95 0.55 13.78
C GLN A 238 14.51 -0.91 13.55
N TYR A 239 14.52 -1.39 12.30
CA TYR A 239 13.93 -2.68 11.93
C TYR A 239 14.96 -3.71 11.44
N ALA A 240 16.14 -3.75 12.09
CA ALA A 240 17.26 -4.65 11.71
C ALA A 240 16.84 -6.13 11.58
N ASP A 241 16.07 -6.65 12.53
CA ASP A 241 15.62 -8.04 12.53
C ASP A 241 14.71 -8.35 11.33
N TYR A 242 13.80 -7.44 11.00
CA TYR A 242 12.92 -7.58 9.85
C TYR A 242 13.72 -7.57 8.55
N LEU A 243 14.63 -6.59 8.37
CA LEU A 243 15.49 -6.47 7.19
C LEU A 243 16.40 -7.70 7.06
N THR A 244 16.94 -8.21 8.16
CA THR A 244 17.72 -9.46 8.18
C THR A 244 16.90 -10.65 7.67
N GLY A 245 15.65 -10.75 8.13
CA GLY A 245 14.72 -11.78 7.66
C GLY A 245 14.45 -11.69 6.16
N VAL A 246 14.24 -10.48 5.63
CA VAL A 246 14.05 -10.26 4.19
C VAL A 246 15.31 -10.57 3.40
N LEU A 247 16.50 -10.14 3.87
CA LEU A 247 17.77 -10.46 3.22
C LEU A 247 17.98 -11.98 3.13
N HIS A 248 17.71 -12.74 4.21
CA HIS A 248 17.80 -14.20 4.21
C HIS A 248 16.82 -14.86 3.23
N GLN A 249 15.60 -14.34 3.11
CA GLN A 249 14.63 -14.83 2.12
C GLN A 249 15.15 -14.60 0.69
N ASN A 250 15.67 -13.42 0.40
CA ASN A 250 16.23 -13.09 -0.91
C ASN A 250 17.48 -13.91 -1.22
N LEU A 251 18.37 -14.16 -0.24
CA LEU A 251 19.52 -15.06 -0.41
C LEU A 251 19.08 -16.50 -0.69
N THR A 252 18.00 -16.95 -0.07
CA THR A 252 17.44 -18.27 -0.32
C THR A 252 16.90 -18.37 -1.74
N LYS A 253 16.13 -17.34 -2.17
CA LYS A 253 15.64 -17.22 -3.54
C LYS A 253 16.79 -17.24 -4.55
N TRP A 254 17.84 -16.42 -4.34
CA TRP A 254 19.05 -16.39 -5.16
C TRP A 254 19.68 -17.77 -5.37
N ARG A 255 19.81 -18.54 -4.30
CA ARG A 255 20.41 -19.89 -4.35
C ARG A 255 19.52 -20.93 -5.04
N GLN A 256 18.20 -20.73 -5.04
CA GLN A 256 17.25 -21.68 -5.62
C GLN A 256 16.96 -21.39 -7.09
N GLU A 257 17.13 -20.17 -7.55
CA GLU A 257 16.89 -19.79 -8.93
C GLU A 257 18.03 -20.25 -9.83
N ARG A 258 17.69 -20.90 -10.95
CA ARG A 258 18.68 -21.33 -11.95
C ARG A 258 19.31 -20.18 -12.71
N SER A 259 18.58 -19.09 -12.87
CA SER A 259 18.98 -17.86 -13.56
C SER A 259 18.41 -16.67 -12.81
N PRO A 260 19.04 -16.30 -11.69
CA PRO A 260 18.59 -15.15 -10.91
C PRO A 260 18.74 -13.86 -11.73
N SER A 261 17.83 -12.91 -11.51
CA SER A 261 17.87 -11.62 -12.20
C SER A 261 18.98 -10.70 -11.64
N LEU A 262 19.39 -9.74 -12.46
CA LEU A 262 20.32 -8.71 -12.01
C LEU A 262 19.69 -7.83 -10.92
N GLY A 263 18.39 -7.51 -11.03
CA GLY A 263 17.66 -6.77 -10.01
C GLY A 263 17.65 -7.49 -8.65
N LEU A 264 17.58 -8.84 -8.62
CA LEU A 264 17.73 -9.59 -7.37
C LEU A 264 19.14 -9.48 -6.80
N LEU A 265 20.19 -9.47 -7.64
CA LEU A 265 21.57 -9.25 -7.21
C LEU A 265 21.74 -7.84 -6.60
N GLU A 266 21.20 -6.82 -7.24
CA GLU A 266 21.21 -5.45 -6.73
C GLU A 266 20.42 -5.30 -5.42
N THR A 267 19.23 -5.93 -5.35
CA THR A 267 18.41 -5.98 -4.13
C THR A 267 19.16 -6.61 -2.95
N LEU A 268 19.91 -7.67 -3.22
CA LEU A 268 20.76 -8.31 -2.19
C LEU A 268 21.90 -7.39 -1.72
N ALA A 269 22.59 -6.73 -2.64
CA ALA A 269 23.64 -5.77 -2.30
C ALA A 269 23.08 -4.60 -1.46
N ALA A 270 21.92 -4.08 -1.86
CA ALA A 270 21.22 -3.02 -1.11
C ALA A 270 20.78 -3.51 0.29
N GLY A 271 20.27 -4.74 0.41
CA GLY A 271 19.89 -5.34 1.68
C GLY A 271 21.06 -5.48 2.67
N PHE A 272 22.24 -5.87 2.20
CA PHE A 272 23.46 -5.84 3.01
C PHE A 272 23.79 -4.41 3.47
N ALA A 273 23.73 -3.43 2.56
CA ALA A 273 24.05 -2.05 2.88
C ALA A 273 23.08 -1.44 3.91
N GLN A 274 21.78 -1.74 3.80
CA GLN A 274 20.78 -1.32 4.78
C GLN A 274 21.04 -1.88 6.18
N LEU A 275 21.67 -3.06 6.29
CA LEU A 275 22.11 -3.66 7.54
C LEU A 275 23.49 -3.17 8.03
N GLY A 276 24.05 -2.09 7.43
CA GLY A 276 25.36 -1.59 7.78
C GLY A 276 26.53 -2.43 7.25
N GLN A 277 26.25 -3.45 6.43
CA GLN A 277 27.23 -4.38 5.86
C GLN A 277 27.56 -4.01 4.40
N LYS A 278 27.80 -2.72 4.16
CA LYS A 278 28.01 -2.17 2.81
C LYS A 278 29.13 -2.88 2.05
N ASP A 279 30.26 -3.15 2.70
CA ASP A 279 31.41 -3.81 2.06
C ASP A 279 31.08 -5.27 1.68
N GLU A 280 30.25 -5.94 2.48
CA GLU A 280 29.76 -7.28 2.15
C GLU A 280 28.85 -7.24 0.94
N GLY A 281 27.95 -6.26 0.88
CA GLY A 281 27.08 -6.03 -0.28
C GLY A 281 27.90 -5.81 -1.57
N LYS A 282 28.93 -4.95 -1.52
CA LYS A 282 29.83 -4.71 -2.65
C LYS A 282 30.57 -5.97 -3.08
N ARG A 283 31.10 -6.74 -2.11
CA ARG A 283 31.80 -8.01 -2.40
C ARG A 283 30.85 -9.04 -3.02
N PHE A 284 29.65 -9.20 -2.44
CA PHE A 284 28.66 -10.14 -2.95
C PHE A 284 28.29 -9.80 -4.39
N PHE A 285 28.06 -8.51 -4.68
CA PHE A 285 27.76 -8.05 -6.03
C PHE A 285 28.91 -8.35 -6.99
N ALA A 286 30.13 -7.92 -6.67
CA ALA A 286 31.30 -8.09 -7.54
C ALA A 286 31.57 -9.55 -7.89
N MET A 287 31.43 -10.47 -6.91
CA MET A 287 31.64 -11.90 -7.14
C MET A 287 30.61 -12.52 -8.11
N ASN A 288 29.40 -11.97 -8.17
CA ASN A 288 28.31 -12.56 -8.96
C ASN A 288 28.03 -11.79 -10.27
N PHE A 289 28.46 -10.54 -10.36
CA PHE A 289 28.16 -9.64 -11.49
C PHE A 289 28.73 -10.13 -12.83
N SER A 290 29.88 -10.81 -12.82
CA SER A 290 30.52 -11.29 -14.05
C SER A 290 29.63 -12.23 -14.87
N SER A 291 28.70 -12.93 -14.24
CA SER A 291 27.75 -13.82 -14.91
C SER A 291 26.73 -13.06 -15.78
N PHE A 292 26.53 -11.77 -15.54
CA PHE A 292 25.60 -10.90 -16.29
C PHE A 292 26.26 -10.15 -17.47
N LEU A 293 27.60 -10.07 -17.51
CA LEU A 293 28.33 -9.33 -18.56
C LEU A 293 27.91 -9.69 -19.98
N PRO A 294 27.73 -10.98 -20.37
CA PRO A 294 27.31 -11.31 -21.71
C PRO A 294 25.92 -10.73 -22.07
N SER A 295 24.99 -10.77 -21.12
CA SER A 295 23.64 -10.22 -21.28
C SER A 295 23.66 -8.70 -21.40
N LEU A 296 24.43 -8.01 -20.57
CA LEU A 296 24.58 -6.55 -20.61
C LEU A 296 25.18 -6.10 -21.95
N GLN A 297 26.25 -6.77 -22.40
CA GLN A 297 26.87 -6.47 -23.70
C GLN A 297 25.91 -6.69 -24.87
N GLN A 298 25.14 -7.78 -24.85
CA GLN A 298 24.13 -8.05 -25.88
C GLN A 298 23.06 -6.95 -25.95
N ARG A 299 22.75 -6.34 -24.80
CA ARG A 299 21.78 -5.24 -24.67
C ARG A 299 22.40 -3.87 -24.94
N GLY A 300 23.71 -3.78 -25.18
CA GLY A 300 24.42 -2.52 -25.38
C GLY A 300 24.56 -1.68 -24.12
N ILE A 301 24.50 -2.31 -22.94
CA ILE A 301 24.61 -1.66 -21.63
C ILE A 301 26.08 -1.62 -21.23
N ASP A 302 26.57 -0.44 -20.79
CA ASP A 302 27.92 -0.30 -20.25
C ASP A 302 28.00 -0.89 -18.83
N PRO A 303 28.79 -1.95 -18.61
CA PRO A 303 28.94 -2.53 -17.28
C PRO A 303 29.54 -1.57 -16.24
N ASN A 304 30.34 -0.59 -16.66
CA ASN A 304 30.93 0.37 -15.72
C ASN A 304 29.88 1.35 -15.21
N ALA A 305 29.02 1.88 -16.10
CA ALA A 305 27.90 2.71 -15.69
C ALA A 305 26.98 1.98 -14.69
N CYS A 306 26.75 0.68 -14.91
CA CYS A 306 26.00 -0.16 -13.99
C CYS A 306 26.67 -0.25 -12.60
N LEU A 307 27.98 -0.43 -12.54
CA LEU A 307 28.74 -0.48 -11.29
C LEU A 307 28.73 0.87 -10.55
N ASP A 308 28.87 1.98 -11.29
CA ASP A 308 28.86 3.32 -10.72
C ASP A 308 27.50 3.65 -10.09
N ASP A 309 26.41 3.32 -10.78
CA ASP A 309 25.05 3.52 -10.25
C ASP A 309 24.78 2.69 -9.01
N LEU A 310 25.24 1.43 -8.98
CA LEU A 310 25.12 0.60 -7.79
C LEU A 310 25.93 1.20 -6.62
N GLN A 311 27.15 1.67 -6.88
CA GLN A 311 27.97 2.29 -5.85
C GLN A 311 27.27 3.51 -5.25
N ASP A 312 26.70 4.36 -6.12
CA ASP A 312 25.94 5.54 -5.73
C ASP A 312 24.67 5.16 -4.91
N LEU A 313 23.97 4.09 -5.31
CA LEU A 313 22.87 3.53 -4.51
C LEU A 313 23.33 3.14 -3.10
N LEU A 314 24.37 2.30 -3.02
CA LEU A 314 24.84 1.79 -1.73
C LEU A 314 25.36 2.92 -0.81
N ASP A 315 25.89 3.99 -1.39
CA ASP A 315 26.41 5.14 -0.62
C ASP A 315 25.29 6.02 -0.06
N ARG A 316 24.14 6.07 -0.72
CA ARG A 316 22.98 6.88 -0.29
C ARG A 316 22.04 6.14 0.66
N LEU A 317 22.08 4.82 0.73
CA LEU A 317 21.17 4.07 1.58
C LEU A 317 21.38 4.36 3.07
N PRO A 318 20.29 4.66 3.82
CA PRO A 318 20.36 4.69 5.28
C PRO A 318 20.74 3.31 5.79
N SER A 319 21.66 3.23 6.73
CA SER A 319 22.10 1.97 7.35
C SER A 319 21.64 1.90 8.79
N VAL A 320 21.17 0.72 9.17
CA VAL A 320 20.96 0.37 10.57
C VAL A 320 22.31 0.41 11.30
N GLN A 321 22.39 1.16 12.39
CA GLN A 321 23.53 1.04 13.30
C GLN A 321 23.30 -0.21 14.15
N LEU A 322 23.87 -1.33 13.76
CA LEU A 322 23.92 -2.49 14.63
C LEU A 322 24.74 -2.08 15.86
N GLU A 323 24.07 -1.92 17.00
CA GLU A 323 24.78 -1.82 18.28
C GLU A 323 25.67 -3.05 18.39
N THR A 324 26.98 -2.84 18.27
CA THR A 324 27.97 -3.86 18.54
C THR A 324 27.89 -4.14 20.07
N THR A 325 26.93 -4.94 20.47
CA THR A 325 26.98 -5.58 21.78
C THR A 325 28.24 -6.42 21.77
N ALA A 326 29.30 -5.84 22.32
CA ALA A 326 30.53 -6.55 22.58
C ALA A 326 30.12 -7.80 23.41
N ILE A 327 30.12 -8.95 22.75
CA ILE A 327 30.02 -10.23 23.43
C ILE A 327 31.28 -10.33 24.26
N THR A 328 31.21 -9.80 25.48
CA THR A 328 32.22 -10.08 26.50
C THR A 328 32.19 -11.57 26.76
N SER A 329 33.14 -12.28 26.15
CA SER A 329 33.38 -13.70 26.42
C SER A 329 33.47 -13.87 27.93
N PRO A 330 32.70 -14.78 28.54
CA PRO A 330 32.84 -15.04 29.95
C PRO A 330 34.25 -15.59 30.19
N THR A 331 35.08 -14.80 30.88
CA THR A 331 36.38 -15.21 31.37
C THR A 331 36.19 -16.43 32.26
N SER A 332 36.54 -17.61 31.74
CA SER A 332 36.57 -18.85 32.51
C SER A 332 37.61 -18.71 33.63
N SER A 333 37.17 -18.29 34.81
CA SER A 333 37.99 -18.47 36.03
C SER A 333 37.97 -19.93 36.44
N ARG A 334 38.94 -20.70 35.94
CA ARG A 334 39.33 -21.97 36.61
C ARG A 334 39.94 -21.63 37.96
N LYS A 335 39.31 -22.05 39.03
CA LYS A 335 39.94 -22.38 40.29
C LYS A 335 39.91 -23.90 40.48
#